data_b7663c883a45ab719dbe2312317b7d83
#
_entry.id   b7663c883a45ab719dbe2312317b7d83
#
_cell.length_a   1.000
_cell.length_b   1.000
_cell.length_c   1.000
_cell.angle_alpha   90.00
_cell.angle_beta   90.00
_cell.angle_gamma   90.00
#
_symmetry.space_group_name_H-M   'P 1'
#
loop_
_entity.id
_entity.type
_entity.pdbx_description
1 polymer ?
#
loop_
_entity_poly.entity_id
_entity_poly.type
_entity_poly.pdbx_seq_one_letter_code
_entity_poly.pdbx_strand_id
1 'polypeptide(L)'
;MFSAAGAVARWIAPFLTVAAVAGMWFLADPVQVGPAPAVRLADDANPLAGMPFYVNPNSAAMRAAQHADPPSAELAAIANTPQAYWIVPGSSAGTVAKYTGDAQAAGAIPLLAIYGIPHRDCGSFAAGGLATADDYRGWIDGIASGVGATRTAIILEPDALAMADCLSADQRQERYDLIRYAVDTLTRNPATAVYVDGGHLRWHSAEDMAARLNKVDVARARGFSLNTANFFTTADEIGYGEAISGLTNGSHYVIDTSRNGVGPAPDSGLNWCNPGGRALGTPPTAATAGAHADAYLWIKRPGESDGTCDKGDPPAGTFVSQYAIDLAHAAG
;
A
#
# COMPACT_ATOMS: atom_id res chain seq x y z
N MET A 1 -95.62 36.73 10.59
CA MET A 1 -96.15 37.97 11.21
C MET A 1 -95.01 38.81 11.70
N PHE A 2 -94.88 40.02 11.22
CA PHE A 2 -94.21 41.21 11.77
C PHE A 2 -92.70 41.10 12.17
N SER A 3 -91.86 42.01 11.94
CA SER A 3 -91.84 43.35 11.32
C SER A 3 -90.46 43.91 11.45
N ALA A 4 -90.04 44.65 10.49
CA ALA A 4 -88.74 45.32 10.41
C ALA A 4 -88.52 46.42 11.48
N ALA A 5 -87.31 46.73 11.77
CA ALA A 5 -86.85 48.10 12.05
C ALA A 5 -85.35 48.20 11.90
N GLY A 6 -84.92 49.09 11.06
CA GLY A 6 -83.52 49.39 10.80
C GLY A 6 -82.92 50.33 11.85
N ALA A 7 -81.60 50.25 11.99
CA ALA A 7 -80.84 51.28 12.68
C ALA A 7 -79.51 51.51 11.96
N VAL A 8 -79.27 52.75 11.65
CA VAL A 8 -78.10 53.33 10.98
C VAL A 8 -76.90 53.29 11.96
N ALA A 9 -75.83 52.65 11.63
CA ALA A 9 -74.63 52.66 12.41
C ALA A 9 -73.55 53.54 11.78
N ARG A 10 -73.09 54.49 12.52
CA ARG A 10 -72.02 55.43 12.20
C ARG A 10 -70.66 54.68 12.16
N TRP A 11 -69.90 54.92 11.12
CA TRP A 11 -68.51 54.42 10.99
C TRP A 11 -67.62 55.31 11.87
N ILE A 12 -66.89 54.67 12.82
CA ILE A 12 -65.75 55.25 13.53
C ILE A 12 -64.59 54.38 13.11
N ALA A 13 -63.63 54.97 12.43
CA ALA A 13 -62.36 54.29 12.02
C ALA A 13 -61.41 54.27 13.22
N PRO A 14 -60.83 53.14 13.57
CA PRO A 14 -59.70 53.11 14.47
C PRO A 14 -58.38 53.29 13.68
N PHE A 15 -57.60 54.24 14.18
CA PHE A 15 -56.18 54.38 13.77
C PHE A 15 -55.39 53.16 14.21
N LEU A 16 -54.89 52.38 13.26
CA LEU A 16 -53.90 51.30 13.50
C LEU A 16 -52.50 51.92 13.53
N THR A 17 -51.93 52.00 14.70
CA THR A 17 -50.48 52.24 14.89
C THR A 17 -49.71 51.00 14.49
N VAL A 18 -48.98 51.07 13.36
CA VAL A 18 -48.05 50.07 12.94
C VAL A 18 -46.77 50.21 13.76
N ALA A 19 -46.55 49.31 14.71
CA ALA A 19 -45.27 49.15 15.38
C ALA A 19 -44.31 48.46 14.44
N ALA A 20 -43.30 49.18 13.96
CA ALA A 20 -42.19 48.62 13.16
C ALA A 20 -41.30 47.76 14.09
N VAL A 21 -41.44 46.45 13.99
CA VAL A 21 -40.45 45.51 14.57
C VAL A 21 -39.25 45.46 13.64
N ALA A 22 -38.16 46.12 14.05
CA ALA A 22 -36.88 45.99 13.39
C ALA A 22 -36.33 44.57 13.62
N GLY A 23 -36.56 43.69 12.66
CA GLY A 23 -35.93 42.37 12.63
C GLY A 23 -34.41 42.53 12.36
N MET A 24 -33.61 42.24 13.39
CA MET A 24 -32.16 42.07 13.19
C MET A 24 -31.94 40.79 12.42
N TRP A 25 -31.67 40.90 11.14
CA TRP A 25 -31.13 39.82 10.32
C TRP A 25 -29.66 39.63 10.69
N PHE A 26 -29.36 38.58 11.46
CA PHE A 26 -28.00 38.09 11.55
C PHE A 26 -27.62 37.51 10.19
N LEU A 27 -26.87 38.27 9.40
CA LEU A 27 -26.17 37.71 8.27
C LEU A 27 -25.11 36.74 8.81
N ALA A 28 -25.41 35.43 8.75
CA ALA A 28 -24.40 34.43 8.97
C ALA A 28 -23.31 34.63 7.88
N ASP A 29 -22.11 34.90 8.32
CA ASP A 29 -20.97 34.97 7.40
C ASP A 29 -20.90 33.66 6.59
N PRO A 30 -20.72 33.72 5.26
CA PRO A 30 -20.55 32.53 4.46
C PRO A 30 -19.30 31.81 4.97
N VAL A 31 -19.50 30.55 5.39
CA VAL A 31 -18.38 29.66 5.70
C VAL A 31 -17.48 29.67 4.48
N GLN A 32 -16.28 30.24 4.63
CA GLN A 32 -15.22 30.22 3.62
C GLN A 32 -14.78 28.74 3.54
N VAL A 33 -15.37 27.98 2.64
CA VAL A 33 -14.83 26.68 2.23
C VAL A 33 -13.52 26.99 1.52
N GLY A 34 -12.41 26.79 2.23
CA GLY A 34 -11.09 26.88 1.58
C GLY A 34 -11.06 25.98 0.35
N PRO A 35 -10.24 26.30 -0.66
CA PRO A 35 -10.12 25.45 -1.84
C PRO A 35 -9.80 24.02 -1.36
N ALA A 36 -10.56 23.05 -1.86
CA ALA A 36 -10.26 21.65 -1.64
C ALA A 36 -8.78 21.42 -1.98
N PRO A 37 -8.04 20.65 -1.18
CA PRO A 37 -6.64 20.37 -1.48
C PRO A 37 -6.59 19.87 -2.92
N ALA A 38 -5.77 20.53 -3.75
CA ALA A 38 -5.61 20.15 -5.14
C ALA A 38 -5.17 18.69 -5.15
N VAL A 39 -6.00 17.81 -5.69
CA VAL A 39 -5.61 16.44 -6.03
C VAL A 39 -4.41 16.62 -6.96
N ARG A 40 -3.21 16.27 -6.50
CA ARG A 40 -2.07 16.13 -7.40
C ARG A 40 -2.48 15.07 -8.40
N LEU A 41 -2.76 15.46 -9.63
CA LEU A 41 -2.68 14.52 -10.73
C LEU A 41 -1.27 13.95 -10.64
N ALA A 42 -1.16 12.64 -10.50
CA ALA A 42 0.14 11.98 -10.50
C ALA A 42 0.91 12.51 -11.71
N ASP A 43 2.09 13.06 -11.50
CA ASP A 43 2.97 13.41 -12.59
C ASP A 43 3.15 12.14 -13.42
N ASP A 44 2.82 12.14 -14.70
CA ASP A 44 2.88 10.96 -15.57
C ASP A 44 4.29 10.37 -15.66
N ALA A 45 5.31 11.13 -15.22
CA ALA A 45 6.68 10.66 -15.15
C ALA A 45 6.84 9.55 -14.11
N ASN A 46 7.31 8.39 -14.56
CA ASN A 46 7.58 7.25 -13.67
C ASN A 46 8.71 7.59 -12.66
N PRO A 47 8.39 7.69 -11.33
CA PRO A 47 9.38 8.05 -10.31
C PRO A 47 10.45 6.97 -10.11
N LEU A 48 10.30 5.78 -10.65
CA LEU A 48 11.24 4.67 -10.52
C LEU A 48 12.18 4.53 -11.73
N ALA A 49 11.96 5.31 -12.80
CA ALA A 49 12.77 5.25 -14.00
C ALA A 49 14.09 6.04 -13.86
N GLY A 50 15.10 5.66 -14.67
CA GLY A 50 16.36 6.42 -14.83
C GLY A 50 17.41 6.20 -13.74
N MET A 51 17.15 5.37 -12.73
CA MET A 51 18.13 4.95 -11.72
C MET A 51 18.00 3.45 -11.44
N PRO A 52 19.10 2.74 -11.12
CA PRO A 52 19.00 1.35 -10.70
C PRO A 52 18.35 1.23 -9.31
N PHE A 53 17.76 0.07 -9.01
CA PHE A 53 17.36 -0.29 -7.65
C PHE A 53 18.56 -0.75 -6.83
N TYR A 54 18.53 -0.50 -5.53
CA TYR A 54 19.62 -0.81 -4.62
C TYR A 54 19.74 -2.30 -4.31
N VAL A 55 20.95 -2.83 -4.49
CA VAL A 55 21.32 -4.19 -4.05
C VAL A 55 21.92 -4.10 -2.64
N ASN A 56 21.26 -4.72 -1.66
CA ASN A 56 21.72 -4.73 -0.28
C ASN A 56 22.87 -5.72 -0.07
N PRO A 57 24.11 -5.27 0.17
CA PRO A 57 25.27 -6.16 0.38
C PRO A 57 25.18 -6.96 1.69
N ASN A 58 24.22 -6.63 2.58
CA ASN A 58 23.98 -7.30 3.83
C ASN A 58 22.69 -8.13 3.83
N SER A 59 22.15 -8.47 2.66
CA SER A 59 20.96 -9.33 2.56
C SER A 59 21.24 -10.75 3.03
N ALA A 60 20.18 -11.50 3.37
CA ALA A 60 20.32 -12.92 3.72
C ALA A 60 20.85 -13.74 2.53
N ALA A 61 20.36 -13.42 1.32
CA ALA A 61 20.83 -14.03 0.06
C ALA A 61 22.34 -13.76 -0.15
N MET A 62 22.80 -12.51 0.10
CA MET A 62 24.21 -12.16 -0.05
C MET A 62 25.09 -12.95 0.92
N ARG A 63 24.67 -13.03 2.19
CA ARG A 63 25.40 -13.86 3.18
C ARG A 63 25.42 -15.33 2.79
N ALA A 64 24.30 -15.87 2.31
CA ALA A 64 24.25 -17.26 1.85
C ALA A 64 25.17 -17.52 0.66
N ALA A 65 25.18 -16.61 -0.34
CA ALA A 65 26.07 -16.72 -1.50
C ALA A 65 27.56 -16.66 -1.10
N GLN A 66 27.92 -15.78 -0.15
CA GLN A 66 29.31 -15.64 0.33
C GLN A 66 29.81 -16.85 1.13
N HIS A 67 28.91 -17.61 1.77
CA HIS A 67 29.24 -18.76 2.60
C HIS A 67 28.94 -20.11 1.94
N ALA A 68 28.47 -20.09 0.67
CA ALA A 68 28.18 -21.32 -0.07
C ALA A 68 29.49 -22.07 -0.42
N ASP A 69 29.56 -23.33 -0.03
CA ASP A 69 30.67 -24.25 -0.36
C ASP A 69 30.08 -25.59 -0.87
N PRO A 70 30.23 -25.91 -2.16
CA PRO A 70 30.84 -25.10 -3.21
C PRO A 70 30.04 -23.81 -3.51
N PRO A 71 30.66 -22.80 -4.17
CA PRO A 71 29.96 -21.59 -4.59
C PRO A 71 28.76 -21.90 -5.47
N SER A 72 27.62 -21.23 -5.23
CA SER A 72 26.38 -21.37 -6.01
C SER A 72 26.15 -20.15 -6.92
N ALA A 73 26.02 -20.41 -8.21
CA ALA A 73 25.67 -19.37 -9.19
C ALA A 73 24.25 -18.84 -8.96
N GLU A 74 23.32 -19.68 -8.53
CA GLU A 74 21.93 -19.37 -8.25
C GLU A 74 21.81 -18.42 -7.05
N LEU A 75 22.50 -18.73 -5.95
CA LEU A 75 22.54 -17.83 -4.78
C LEU A 75 23.20 -16.50 -5.14
N ALA A 76 24.26 -16.52 -5.95
CA ALA A 76 24.92 -15.30 -6.40
C ALA A 76 24.01 -14.45 -7.28
N ALA A 77 23.23 -15.05 -8.18
CA ALA A 77 22.26 -14.35 -9.02
C ALA A 77 21.19 -13.66 -8.17
N ILE A 78 20.60 -14.37 -7.20
CA ILE A 78 19.60 -13.79 -6.28
C ILE A 78 20.23 -12.69 -5.41
N ALA A 79 21.42 -12.90 -4.88
CA ALA A 79 22.13 -11.96 -4.02
C ALA A 79 22.43 -10.62 -4.71
N ASN A 80 22.76 -10.66 -6.01
CA ASN A 80 23.07 -9.49 -6.82
C ASN A 80 21.85 -8.85 -7.50
N THR A 81 20.64 -9.36 -7.24
CA THR A 81 19.39 -8.78 -7.71
C THR A 81 18.79 -7.91 -6.62
N PRO A 82 18.33 -6.67 -6.93
CA PRO A 82 17.66 -5.81 -5.95
C PRO A 82 16.42 -6.47 -5.34
N GLN A 83 16.23 -6.34 -4.02
CA GLN A 83 15.09 -6.89 -3.28
C GLN A 83 14.63 -5.89 -2.25
N ALA A 84 13.33 -5.92 -1.88
CA ALA A 84 12.83 -5.03 -0.85
C ALA A 84 13.46 -5.33 0.52
N TYR A 85 13.79 -4.26 1.23
CA TYR A 85 14.14 -4.32 2.64
C TYR A 85 12.88 -4.19 3.49
N TRP A 86 12.52 -5.24 4.20
CA TRP A 86 11.30 -5.29 5.00
C TRP A 86 11.53 -4.59 6.35
N ILE A 87 10.73 -3.54 6.57
CA ILE A 87 10.66 -2.78 7.81
C ILE A 87 9.53 -3.38 8.64
N VAL A 88 9.89 -3.96 9.77
CA VAL A 88 8.95 -4.63 10.69
C VAL A 88 9.05 -4.00 12.09
N PRO A 89 8.08 -4.25 13.00
CA PRO A 89 8.17 -3.79 14.39
C PRO A 89 9.55 -4.09 15.00
N GLY A 90 10.14 -3.08 15.63
CA GLY A 90 11.54 -3.11 16.12
C GLY A 90 12.56 -2.46 15.18
N SER A 91 12.22 -2.23 13.90
CA SER A 91 13.06 -1.43 13.02
C SER A 91 13.01 0.05 13.45
N SER A 92 14.19 0.65 13.66
CA SER A 92 14.31 2.04 14.09
C SER A 92 14.42 3.02 12.91
N ALA A 93 14.14 4.29 13.16
CA ALA A 93 14.42 5.37 12.21
C ALA A 93 15.89 5.38 11.75
N GLY A 94 16.84 5.10 12.65
CA GLY A 94 18.26 4.99 12.33
C GLY A 94 18.58 3.84 11.38
N THR A 95 17.91 2.71 11.51
CA THR A 95 18.04 1.57 10.59
C THR A 95 17.58 1.96 9.19
N VAL A 96 16.43 2.65 9.09
CA VAL A 96 15.91 3.14 7.81
C VAL A 96 16.85 4.17 7.20
N ALA A 97 17.31 5.17 7.98
CA ALA A 97 18.22 6.21 7.53
C ALA A 97 19.56 5.62 7.00
N LYS A 98 20.08 4.60 7.70
CA LYS A 98 21.28 3.92 7.22
C LYS A 98 21.05 3.25 5.87
N TYR A 99 19.98 2.48 5.74
CA TYR A 99 19.67 1.74 4.50
C TYR A 99 19.43 2.69 3.32
N THR A 100 18.65 3.75 3.50
CA THR A 100 18.37 4.73 2.46
C THR A 100 19.61 5.57 2.11
N GLY A 101 20.44 5.89 3.12
CA GLY A 101 21.72 6.57 2.91
C GLY A 101 22.73 5.73 2.13
N ASP A 102 22.85 4.43 2.46
CA ASP A 102 23.71 3.51 1.71
C ASP A 102 23.26 3.40 0.23
N ALA A 103 21.95 3.32 -0.02
CA ALA A 103 21.39 3.28 -1.37
C ALA A 103 21.66 4.60 -2.12
N GLN A 104 21.48 5.74 -1.48
CA GLN A 104 21.77 7.05 -2.07
C GLN A 104 23.25 7.21 -2.41
N ALA A 105 24.14 6.74 -1.53
CA ALA A 105 25.59 6.75 -1.79
C ALA A 105 25.97 5.85 -2.98
N ALA A 106 25.21 4.78 -3.21
CA ALA A 106 25.35 3.90 -4.37
C ALA A 106 24.71 4.45 -5.65
N GLY A 107 24.03 5.60 -5.61
CA GLY A 107 23.30 6.16 -6.75
C GLY A 107 22.10 5.32 -7.16
N ALA A 108 21.44 4.65 -6.21
CA ALA A 108 20.37 3.69 -6.45
C ALA A 108 19.11 4.02 -5.64
N ILE A 109 17.95 3.54 -6.11
CA ILE A 109 16.65 3.69 -5.42
C ILE A 109 16.52 2.57 -4.39
N PRO A 110 16.41 2.87 -3.07
CA PRO A 110 16.05 1.88 -2.07
C PRO A 110 14.60 1.44 -2.24
N LEU A 111 14.37 0.14 -2.11
CA LEU A 111 13.05 -0.47 -2.10
C LEU A 111 12.74 -0.93 -0.68
N LEU A 112 11.68 -0.40 -0.07
CA LEU A 112 11.24 -0.72 1.27
C LEU A 112 9.87 -1.41 1.24
N ALA A 113 9.64 -2.40 2.10
CA ALA A 113 8.32 -2.95 2.39
C ALA A 113 8.02 -2.71 3.87
N ILE A 114 7.03 -1.87 4.17
CA ILE A 114 6.58 -1.56 5.54
C ILE A 114 5.51 -2.56 5.92
N TYR A 115 5.75 -3.30 7.01
CA TYR A 115 4.88 -4.43 7.40
C TYR A 115 4.74 -4.49 8.93
N GLY A 116 3.88 -3.64 9.49
CA GLY A 116 3.78 -3.47 10.93
C GLY A 116 2.41 -3.08 11.47
N ILE A 117 1.36 -3.05 10.63
CA ILE A 117 0.03 -2.61 11.03
C ILE A 117 -0.57 -3.50 12.14
N PRO A 118 -1.34 -2.96 13.12
CA PRO A 118 -2.05 -3.76 14.11
C PRO A 118 -2.90 -4.86 13.48
N HIS A 119 -2.97 -6.02 14.14
CA HIS A 119 -3.67 -7.21 13.65
C HIS A 119 -3.16 -7.71 12.28
N ARG A 120 -1.85 -7.52 12.02
CA ARG A 120 -1.21 -7.99 10.79
C ARG A 120 -1.45 -9.48 10.60
N ASP A 121 -1.69 -9.88 9.35
CA ASP A 121 -1.85 -11.25 8.90
C ASP A 121 -3.00 -12.02 9.57
N CYS A 122 -3.89 -11.33 10.29
CA CYS A 122 -5.10 -11.91 10.90
C CYS A 122 -4.88 -13.20 11.70
N GLY A 123 -3.71 -13.36 12.31
CA GLY A 123 -3.36 -14.55 13.08
C GLY A 123 -2.76 -15.70 12.27
N SER A 124 -2.47 -15.50 10.97
CA SER A 124 -1.81 -16.48 10.11
C SER A 124 -0.29 -16.58 10.40
N PHE A 125 0.50 -17.15 9.47
CA PHE A 125 1.90 -17.51 9.70
C PHE A 125 2.84 -16.32 9.95
N ALA A 126 2.48 -15.12 9.50
CA ALA A 126 3.23 -13.89 9.76
C ALA A 126 2.49 -12.94 10.73
N ALA A 127 1.63 -13.48 11.57
CA ALA A 127 0.85 -12.72 12.56
C ALA A 127 1.72 -11.80 13.41
N GLY A 128 1.14 -10.66 13.83
CA GLY A 128 1.84 -9.67 14.65
C GLY A 128 1.39 -8.24 14.37
N GLY A 129 2.34 -7.38 14.10
CA GLY A 129 2.15 -5.95 14.01
C GLY A 129 2.39 -5.22 15.33
N LEU A 130 2.25 -3.91 15.33
CA LEU A 130 2.32 -3.08 16.53
C LEU A 130 1.05 -3.24 17.36
N ALA A 131 1.16 -3.00 18.67
CA ALA A 131 0.07 -3.30 19.59
C ALA A 131 -1.10 -2.30 19.48
N THR A 132 -0.79 -1.04 19.19
CA THR A 132 -1.80 0.04 19.16
C THR A 132 -1.67 0.92 17.92
N ALA A 133 -2.75 1.64 17.65
CA ALA A 133 -2.78 2.65 16.59
C ALA A 133 -1.73 3.76 16.80
N ASP A 134 -1.50 4.19 18.05
CA ASP A 134 -0.55 5.24 18.37
C ASP A 134 0.90 4.77 18.22
N ASP A 135 1.20 3.53 18.61
CA ASP A 135 2.51 2.91 18.35
C ASP A 135 2.80 2.87 16.83
N TYR A 136 1.79 2.53 16.03
CA TYR A 136 1.92 2.50 14.57
C TYR A 136 2.19 3.88 14.01
N ARG A 137 1.44 4.91 14.42
CA ARG A 137 1.66 6.29 13.95
C ARG A 137 3.07 6.77 14.29
N GLY A 138 3.51 6.61 15.54
CA GLY A 138 4.85 6.98 15.96
C GLY A 138 5.95 6.23 15.19
N TRP A 139 5.71 4.96 14.86
CA TRP A 139 6.64 4.16 14.08
C TRP A 139 6.71 4.63 12.62
N ILE A 140 5.59 4.96 11.98
CA ILE A 140 5.53 5.55 10.62
C ILE A 140 6.24 6.90 10.59
N ASP A 141 6.04 7.76 11.61
CA ASP A 141 6.77 9.04 11.73
C ASP A 141 8.29 8.81 11.79
N GLY A 142 8.72 7.80 12.54
CA GLY A 142 10.12 7.38 12.61
C GLY A 142 10.66 6.91 11.26
N ILE A 143 9.89 6.10 10.53
CA ILE A 143 10.26 5.64 9.18
C ILE A 143 10.37 6.83 8.22
N ALA A 144 9.39 7.72 8.20
CA ALA A 144 9.40 8.92 7.34
C ALA A 144 10.62 9.81 7.64
N SER A 145 10.96 9.98 8.93
CA SER A 145 12.18 10.68 9.35
C SER A 145 13.45 9.99 8.85
N GLY A 146 13.49 8.65 8.91
CA GLY A 146 14.62 7.86 8.41
C GLY A 146 14.79 7.91 6.89
N VAL A 147 13.69 7.94 6.14
CA VAL A 147 13.70 8.13 4.67
C VAL A 147 14.22 9.53 4.31
N GLY A 148 13.82 10.55 5.09
CA GLY A 148 14.23 11.93 4.87
C GLY A 148 13.87 12.42 3.48
N ALA A 149 14.83 12.98 2.74
CA ALA A 149 14.66 13.49 1.38
C ALA A 149 15.10 12.47 0.29
N THR A 150 15.41 11.23 0.67
CA THR A 150 15.92 10.22 -0.26
C THR A 150 14.82 9.78 -1.23
N ARG A 151 15.13 9.68 -2.51
CA ARG A 151 14.25 9.05 -3.51
C ARG A 151 14.09 7.57 -3.17
N THR A 152 12.87 7.15 -2.83
CA THR A 152 12.60 5.83 -2.23
C THR A 152 11.31 5.27 -2.79
N ALA A 153 11.28 3.97 -3.09
CA ALA A 153 10.06 3.21 -3.36
C ALA A 153 9.61 2.50 -2.08
N ILE A 154 8.34 2.66 -1.71
CA ILE A 154 7.76 2.06 -0.50
C ILE A 154 6.53 1.23 -0.87
N ILE A 155 6.55 -0.04 -0.51
CA ILE A 155 5.38 -0.92 -0.50
C ILE A 155 4.77 -0.83 0.91
N LEU A 156 3.52 -0.41 0.98
CA LEU A 156 2.87 -0.12 2.25
C LEU A 156 1.90 -1.23 2.64
N GLU A 157 2.22 -1.90 3.73
CA GLU A 157 1.41 -2.88 4.45
C GLU A 157 0.87 -3.99 3.55
N PRO A 158 1.74 -4.88 3.05
CA PRO A 158 1.33 -6.10 2.36
C PRO A 158 0.16 -6.79 3.04
N ASP A 159 -0.82 -7.25 2.25
CA ASP A 159 -2.02 -7.98 2.66
C ASP A 159 -3.06 -7.18 3.47
N ALA A 160 -2.73 -6.00 4.00
CA ALA A 160 -3.53 -5.30 4.99
C ALA A 160 -4.95 -4.95 4.51
N LEU A 161 -5.11 -4.52 3.25
CA LEU A 161 -6.42 -4.23 2.66
C LEU A 161 -7.15 -5.50 2.22
N ALA A 162 -6.43 -6.45 1.64
CA ALA A 162 -7.01 -7.71 1.18
C ALA A 162 -7.57 -8.54 2.36
N MET A 163 -6.86 -8.55 3.49
CA MET A 163 -7.28 -9.27 4.70
C MET A 163 -8.23 -8.47 5.62
N ALA A 164 -8.68 -7.29 5.25
CA ALA A 164 -9.50 -6.46 6.13
C ALA A 164 -10.82 -7.11 6.58
N ASP A 165 -11.29 -8.14 5.89
CA ASP A 165 -12.55 -8.84 6.21
C ASP A 165 -12.46 -9.72 7.46
N CYS A 166 -11.26 -10.10 7.90
CA CYS A 166 -11.07 -10.83 9.16
C CYS A 166 -11.31 -9.96 10.41
N LEU A 167 -11.38 -8.64 10.25
CA LEU A 167 -11.44 -7.66 11.33
C LEU A 167 -12.89 -7.32 11.69
N SER A 168 -13.12 -6.93 12.96
CA SER A 168 -14.36 -6.25 13.34
C SER A 168 -14.55 -4.95 12.57
N ALA A 169 -15.75 -4.39 12.56
CA ALA A 169 -16.02 -3.12 11.87
C ALA A 169 -15.12 -1.98 12.37
N ASP A 170 -14.92 -1.87 13.68
CA ASP A 170 -14.10 -0.82 14.30
C ASP A 170 -12.61 -1.01 13.97
N GLN A 171 -12.10 -2.24 14.07
CA GLN A 171 -10.72 -2.56 13.71
C GLN A 171 -10.44 -2.33 12.23
N ARG A 172 -11.41 -2.62 11.36
CA ARG A 172 -11.30 -2.37 9.92
C ARG A 172 -11.27 -0.87 9.63
N GLN A 173 -12.09 -0.07 10.31
CA GLN A 173 -12.06 1.38 10.17
C GLN A 173 -10.73 1.94 10.67
N GLU A 174 -10.24 1.49 11.82
CA GLU A 174 -8.93 1.87 12.35
C GLU A 174 -7.82 1.52 11.34
N ARG A 175 -7.85 0.34 10.73
CA ARG A 175 -6.88 -0.05 9.68
C ARG A 175 -6.87 0.92 8.50
N TYR A 176 -8.04 1.31 8.00
CA TYR A 176 -8.13 2.31 6.93
C TYR A 176 -7.57 3.67 7.37
N ASP A 177 -7.86 4.10 8.59
CA ASP A 177 -7.33 5.36 9.14
C ASP A 177 -5.82 5.34 9.30
N LEU A 178 -5.25 4.21 9.70
CA LEU A 178 -3.81 4.03 9.84
C LEU A 178 -3.08 4.01 8.50
N ILE A 179 -3.64 3.36 7.49
CA ILE A 179 -3.05 3.36 6.13
C ILE A 179 -3.11 4.78 5.55
N ARG A 180 -4.23 5.52 5.71
CA ARG A 180 -4.29 6.93 5.29
C ARG A 180 -3.24 7.77 5.99
N TYR A 181 -3.10 7.61 7.30
CA TYR A 181 -2.06 8.30 8.06
C TYR A 181 -0.65 8.01 7.50
N ALA A 182 -0.37 6.75 7.21
CA ALA A 182 0.91 6.34 6.64
C ALA A 182 1.15 6.94 5.26
N VAL A 183 0.15 6.91 4.37
CA VAL A 183 0.22 7.57 3.06
C VAL A 183 0.52 9.06 3.24
N ASP A 184 -0.26 9.77 4.07
CA ASP A 184 -0.09 11.21 4.31
C ASP A 184 1.29 11.57 4.86
N THR A 185 1.82 10.73 5.73
CA THR A 185 3.11 10.97 6.39
C THR A 185 4.28 10.70 5.45
N LEU A 186 4.25 9.57 4.73
CA LEU A 186 5.34 9.14 3.86
C LEU A 186 5.43 9.97 2.57
N THR A 187 4.30 10.48 2.06
CA THR A 187 4.25 11.32 0.85
C THR A 187 4.60 12.79 1.10
N ARG A 188 4.87 13.20 2.35
CA ARG A 188 5.42 14.55 2.64
C ARG A 188 6.78 14.77 1.96
N ASN A 189 7.56 13.71 1.80
CA ASN A 189 8.72 13.74 0.91
C ASN A 189 8.26 13.49 -0.54
N PRO A 190 8.33 14.51 -1.43
CA PRO A 190 7.88 14.36 -2.82
C PRO A 190 8.72 13.39 -3.65
N ALA A 191 9.90 12.98 -3.16
CA ALA A 191 10.74 11.99 -3.80
C ALA A 191 10.40 10.55 -3.39
N THR A 192 9.45 10.35 -2.46
CA THR A 192 8.99 9.03 -2.04
C THR A 192 7.81 8.58 -2.89
N ALA A 193 7.97 7.45 -3.59
CA ALA A 193 6.88 6.78 -4.29
C ALA A 193 6.27 5.71 -3.36
N VAL A 194 5.03 5.93 -2.90
CA VAL A 194 4.31 5.02 -2.00
C VAL A 194 3.30 4.21 -2.80
N TYR A 195 3.32 2.90 -2.65
CA TYR A 195 2.39 1.94 -3.24
C TYR A 195 1.70 1.17 -2.12
N VAL A 196 0.40 1.40 -1.94
CA VAL A 196 -0.42 0.68 -0.95
C VAL A 196 -0.67 -0.74 -1.46
N ASP A 197 -0.49 -1.77 -0.63
CA ASP A 197 -0.70 -3.12 -1.12
C ASP A 197 -2.18 -3.40 -1.48
N GLY A 198 -2.39 -3.93 -2.68
CA GLY A 198 -3.67 -4.28 -3.27
C GLY A 198 -3.88 -5.80 -3.44
N GLY A 199 -3.02 -6.63 -2.83
CA GLY A 199 -3.13 -8.08 -2.92
C GLY A 199 -2.88 -8.62 -4.34
N HIS A 200 -3.76 -9.45 -4.86
CA HIS A 200 -3.64 -10.07 -6.18
C HIS A 200 -4.99 -10.43 -6.80
N LEU A 201 -5.01 -10.71 -8.10
CA LEU A 201 -6.21 -10.88 -8.93
C LEU A 201 -7.21 -11.96 -8.46
N ARG A 202 -6.80 -12.95 -7.65
CA ARG A 202 -7.68 -14.01 -7.15
C ARG A 202 -8.16 -13.80 -5.71
N TRP A 203 -7.76 -12.68 -5.09
CA TRP A 203 -8.21 -12.39 -3.73
C TRP A 203 -9.53 -11.63 -3.71
N HIS A 204 -9.58 -10.52 -4.46
CA HIS A 204 -10.76 -9.68 -4.62
C HIS A 204 -10.96 -9.31 -6.08
N SER A 205 -12.20 -8.96 -6.47
CA SER A 205 -12.41 -8.34 -7.79
C SER A 205 -11.72 -6.99 -7.87
N ALA A 206 -11.46 -6.51 -9.09
CA ALA A 206 -10.85 -5.19 -9.30
C ALA A 206 -11.72 -4.08 -8.69
N GLU A 207 -13.04 -4.19 -8.77
CA GLU A 207 -14.00 -3.22 -8.21
C GLU A 207 -13.93 -3.19 -6.68
N ASP A 208 -13.88 -4.37 -6.03
CA ASP A 208 -13.80 -4.44 -4.55
C ASP A 208 -12.45 -3.90 -4.08
N MET A 209 -11.34 -4.29 -4.70
CA MET A 209 -10.02 -3.79 -4.31
C MET A 209 -9.89 -2.29 -4.58
N ALA A 210 -10.37 -1.78 -5.70
CA ALA A 210 -10.39 -0.35 -5.98
C ALA A 210 -11.22 0.42 -4.93
N ALA A 211 -12.37 -0.13 -4.50
CA ALA A 211 -13.17 0.46 -3.44
C ALA A 211 -12.40 0.52 -2.10
N ARG A 212 -11.60 -0.51 -1.76
CA ARG A 212 -10.73 -0.54 -0.56
C ARG A 212 -9.59 0.48 -0.65
N LEU A 213 -8.92 0.55 -1.80
CA LEU A 213 -7.85 1.51 -2.08
C LEU A 213 -8.37 2.96 -2.03
N ASN A 214 -9.56 3.23 -2.56
CA ASN A 214 -10.19 4.54 -2.48
C ASN A 214 -10.55 4.93 -1.03
N LYS A 215 -10.88 3.98 -0.15
CA LYS A 215 -11.11 4.26 1.28
C LYS A 215 -9.85 4.73 2.01
N VAL A 216 -8.68 4.43 1.50
CA VAL A 216 -7.40 4.84 2.08
C VAL A 216 -6.73 5.95 1.29
N ASP A 217 -7.49 6.64 0.44
CA ASP A 217 -7.04 7.79 -0.36
C ASP A 217 -5.82 7.45 -1.24
N VAL A 218 -5.85 6.31 -1.96
CA VAL A 218 -4.75 5.84 -2.82
C VAL A 218 -4.30 6.89 -3.83
N ALA A 219 -5.19 7.78 -4.27
CA ALA A 219 -4.88 8.91 -5.15
C ALA A 219 -3.85 9.91 -4.56
N ARG A 220 -3.59 9.87 -3.26
CA ARG A 220 -2.54 10.67 -2.59
C ARG A 220 -1.20 9.96 -2.56
N ALA A 221 -1.18 8.66 -2.73
CA ALA A 221 0.01 7.85 -2.96
C ALA A 221 0.42 7.89 -4.45
N ARG A 222 1.51 7.25 -4.84
CA ARG A 222 1.80 6.99 -6.24
C ARG A 222 0.80 5.98 -6.82
N GLY A 223 0.38 5.03 -6.00
CA GLY A 223 -0.58 4.04 -6.37
C GLY A 223 -0.56 2.81 -5.47
N PHE A 224 -0.52 1.61 -6.05
CA PHE A 224 -0.67 0.36 -5.33
C PHE A 224 0.32 -0.71 -5.78
N SER A 225 0.56 -1.73 -4.93
CA SER A 225 1.37 -2.91 -5.27
C SER A 225 0.47 -4.12 -5.45
N LEU A 226 0.90 -5.04 -6.33
CA LEU A 226 0.19 -6.27 -6.63
C LEU A 226 1.12 -7.47 -6.49
N ASN A 227 0.52 -8.63 -6.24
CA ASN A 227 1.20 -9.93 -6.20
C ASN A 227 2.27 -10.06 -5.11
N THR A 228 2.28 -9.18 -4.10
CA THR A 228 3.28 -9.20 -3.03
C THR A 228 3.30 -10.57 -2.38
N ALA A 229 4.48 -11.20 -2.37
CA ALA A 229 4.69 -12.56 -1.84
C ALA A 229 3.86 -13.67 -2.51
N ASN A 230 3.32 -13.44 -3.71
CA ASN A 230 2.49 -14.38 -4.44
C ASN A 230 3.14 -14.81 -5.77
N PHE A 231 2.40 -15.55 -6.61
CA PHE A 231 2.97 -16.28 -7.76
C PHE A 231 2.19 -16.05 -9.06
N PHE A 232 1.16 -15.18 -9.08
CA PHE A 232 0.37 -14.96 -10.29
C PHE A 232 1.20 -14.34 -11.39
N THR A 233 0.88 -14.69 -12.65
CA THR A 233 1.70 -14.26 -13.79
C THR A 233 1.69 -12.75 -13.93
N THR A 234 2.78 -12.18 -14.40
CA THR A 234 2.88 -10.72 -14.65
C THR A 234 1.79 -10.25 -15.62
N ALA A 235 1.45 -11.05 -16.64
CA ALA A 235 0.41 -10.68 -17.61
C ALA A 235 -0.98 -10.60 -16.97
N ASP A 236 -1.33 -11.55 -16.10
CA ASP A 236 -2.61 -11.54 -15.39
C ASP A 236 -2.70 -10.37 -14.42
N GLU A 237 -1.60 -10.07 -13.68
CA GLU A 237 -1.55 -8.93 -12.75
C GLU A 237 -1.56 -7.57 -13.47
N ILE A 238 -1.03 -7.46 -14.69
CA ILE A 238 -1.19 -6.27 -15.52
C ILE A 238 -2.68 -6.05 -15.82
N GLY A 239 -3.40 -7.07 -16.27
CA GLY A 239 -4.84 -6.95 -16.53
C GLY A 239 -5.63 -6.49 -15.31
N TYR A 240 -5.31 -7.03 -14.15
CA TYR A 240 -5.92 -6.65 -12.87
C TYR A 240 -5.54 -5.23 -12.45
N GLY A 241 -4.27 -4.87 -12.56
CA GLY A 241 -3.76 -3.54 -12.23
C GLY A 241 -4.35 -2.43 -13.09
N GLU A 242 -4.46 -2.63 -14.41
CA GLU A 242 -5.11 -1.66 -15.30
C GLU A 242 -6.59 -1.49 -14.98
N ALA A 243 -7.31 -2.57 -14.63
CA ALA A 243 -8.70 -2.47 -14.20
C ALA A 243 -8.85 -1.66 -12.90
N ILE A 244 -7.99 -1.89 -11.90
CA ILE A 244 -7.97 -1.10 -10.65
C ILE A 244 -7.58 0.36 -10.95
N SER A 245 -6.55 0.61 -11.77
CA SER A 245 -6.11 1.95 -12.16
C SER A 245 -7.25 2.77 -12.74
N GLY A 246 -8.04 2.18 -13.65
CA GLY A 246 -9.23 2.82 -14.23
C GLY A 246 -10.31 3.20 -13.20
N LEU A 247 -10.35 2.52 -12.05
CA LEU A 247 -11.31 2.75 -10.96
C LEU A 247 -10.74 3.62 -9.81
N THR A 248 -9.45 3.97 -9.89
CA THR A 248 -8.73 4.76 -8.87
C THR A 248 -8.10 6.03 -9.46
N ASN A 249 -8.76 6.65 -10.45
CA ASN A 249 -8.33 7.87 -11.13
C ASN A 249 -6.93 7.78 -11.78
N GLY A 250 -6.58 6.62 -12.35
CA GLY A 250 -5.30 6.42 -13.01
C GLY A 250 -4.14 6.20 -12.04
N SER A 251 -4.40 5.71 -10.82
CA SER A 251 -3.32 5.34 -9.89
C SER A 251 -2.38 4.33 -10.54
N HIS A 252 -1.08 4.56 -10.42
CA HIS A 252 -0.06 3.67 -10.95
C HIS A 252 0.10 2.42 -10.07
N TYR A 253 0.83 1.42 -10.57
CA TYR A 253 1.07 0.22 -9.77
C TYR A 253 2.45 -0.39 -10.03
N VAL A 254 2.87 -1.23 -9.10
CA VAL A 254 4.03 -2.10 -9.22
C VAL A 254 3.60 -3.55 -9.00
N ILE A 255 4.35 -4.50 -9.58
CA ILE A 255 4.07 -5.93 -9.46
C ILE A 255 5.26 -6.63 -8.83
N ASP A 256 5.02 -7.47 -7.83
CA ASP A 256 6.01 -8.42 -7.32
C ASP A 256 6.20 -9.57 -8.31
N THR A 257 7.40 -9.61 -8.90
CA THR A 257 7.79 -10.65 -9.86
C THR A 257 8.84 -11.61 -9.29
N SER A 258 9.08 -11.56 -8.00
CA SER A 258 10.16 -12.31 -7.35
C SER A 258 10.07 -13.83 -7.53
N ARG A 259 8.84 -14.38 -7.61
CA ARG A 259 8.61 -15.83 -7.61
C ARG A 259 7.55 -16.29 -8.63
N ASN A 260 7.20 -15.45 -9.59
CA ASN A 260 6.05 -15.69 -10.47
C ASN A 260 6.41 -16.22 -11.87
N GLY A 261 7.65 -16.64 -12.11
CA GLY A 261 8.15 -17.02 -13.44
C GLY A 261 7.38 -18.13 -14.15
N VAL A 262 6.77 -19.05 -13.40
CA VAL A 262 5.94 -20.15 -13.94
C VAL A 262 4.49 -20.11 -13.44
N GLY A 263 4.06 -18.99 -12.86
CA GLY A 263 2.72 -18.81 -12.33
C GLY A 263 2.48 -19.55 -11.01
N PRO A 264 1.23 -19.54 -10.47
CA PRO A 264 0.88 -20.13 -9.20
C PRO A 264 0.91 -21.66 -9.24
N ALA A 265 1.10 -22.26 -8.06
CA ALA A 265 0.89 -23.71 -7.91
C ALA A 265 -0.60 -24.06 -8.12
N PRO A 266 -0.91 -25.33 -8.47
CA PRO A 266 -2.28 -25.77 -8.57
C PRO A 266 -3.08 -25.47 -7.29
N ASP A 267 -4.38 -25.17 -7.44
CA ASP A 267 -5.25 -24.82 -6.33
C ASP A 267 -5.29 -25.93 -5.28
N SER A 268 -4.75 -25.61 -4.12
CA SER A 268 -4.79 -26.42 -2.89
C SER A 268 -4.72 -25.45 -1.72
N GLY A 269 -5.29 -25.76 -0.57
CA GLY A 269 -5.53 -24.83 0.54
C GLY A 269 -4.38 -23.86 0.91
N LEU A 270 -3.10 -24.30 0.80
CA LEU A 270 -1.91 -23.49 1.09
C LEU A 270 -0.96 -23.44 -0.13
N ASN A 271 -1.49 -23.35 -1.33
CA ASN A 271 -0.69 -23.29 -2.57
C ASN A 271 0.20 -22.06 -2.70
N TRP A 272 -0.03 -21.04 -1.87
CA TRP A 272 0.78 -19.83 -1.74
C TRP A 272 1.97 -19.97 -0.78
N CYS A 273 1.91 -20.96 0.14
CA CYS A 273 2.85 -21.08 1.26
C CYS A 273 4.01 -22.04 0.88
N ASN A 274 5.17 -21.50 0.57
CA ASN A 274 6.38 -22.20 0.17
C ASN A 274 6.13 -23.30 -0.89
N PRO A 275 5.41 -23.04 -1.99
CA PRO A 275 5.16 -24.07 -2.99
C PRO A 275 6.44 -24.44 -3.72
N GLY A 276 6.67 -25.74 -3.88
CA GLY A 276 7.75 -26.27 -4.72
C GLY A 276 7.51 -26.04 -6.22
N GLY A 277 8.57 -26.08 -7.03
CA GLY A 277 8.49 -25.99 -8.48
C GLY A 277 8.03 -24.61 -9.00
N ARG A 278 8.23 -23.56 -8.20
CA ARG A 278 8.04 -22.17 -8.66
C ARG A 278 9.38 -21.63 -9.15
N ALA A 279 9.34 -20.56 -9.94
CA ALA A 279 10.52 -19.97 -10.54
C ALA A 279 10.61 -18.48 -10.24
N LEU A 280 11.84 -17.95 -10.23
CA LEU A 280 12.07 -16.52 -10.29
C LEU A 280 11.40 -15.92 -11.52
N GLY A 281 10.77 -14.77 -11.35
CA GLY A 281 10.23 -14.00 -12.46
C GLY A 281 11.19 -12.91 -12.93
N THR A 282 10.66 -11.96 -13.70
CA THR A 282 11.45 -10.86 -14.27
C THR A 282 12.21 -10.10 -13.17
N PRO A 283 13.52 -9.89 -13.30
CA PRO A 283 14.28 -9.05 -12.37
C PRO A 283 13.72 -7.62 -12.30
N PRO A 284 13.96 -6.90 -11.18
CA PRO A 284 13.46 -5.54 -10.99
C PRO A 284 13.82 -4.61 -12.15
N THR A 285 12.78 -3.98 -12.70
CA THR A 285 12.90 -3.05 -13.84
C THR A 285 11.74 -2.06 -13.87
N ALA A 286 12.03 -0.84 -14.33
CA ALA A 286 11.02 0.16 -14.67
C ALA A 286 10.56 0.09 -16.14
N ALA A 287 11.10 -0.84 -16.94
CA ALA A 287 10.62 -1.13 -18.28
C ALA A 287 9.50 -2.17 -18.21
N THR A 288 8.26 -1.72 -18.22
CA THR A 288 7.05 -2.50 -18.01
C THR A 288 6.16 -2.53 -19.25
N ALA A 289 5.22 -3.48 -19.32
CA ALA A 289 4.25 -3.59 -20.40
C ALA A 289 2.91 -2.92 -20.08
N GLY A 290 2.56 -2.71 -18.80
CA GLY A 290 1.32 -2.04 -18.40
C GLY A 290 1.39 -0.52 -18.57
N ALA A 291 0.30 0.11 -18.99
CA ALA A 291 0.25 1.57 -19.21
C ALA A 291 0.47 2.36 -17.90
N HIS A 292 -0.01 1.83 -16.76
CA HIS A 292 0.15 2.43 -15.44
C HIS A 292 1.12 1.64 -14.54
N ALA A 293 1.81 0.63 -15.08
CA ALA A 293 2.79 -0.13 -14.33
C ALA A 293 4.12 0.63 -14.25
N ASP A 294 4.49 1.10 -13.06
CA ASP A 294 5.76 1.82 -12.84
C ASP A 294 6.97 0.88 -12.83
N ALA A 295 6.84 -0.31 -12.24
CA ALA A 295 7.93 -1.27 -12.18
C ALA A 295 7.47 -2.71 -11.93
N TYR A 296 8.30 -3.65 -12.35
CA TYR A 296 8.36 -5.00 -11.81
C TYR A 296 9.43 -5.00 -10.71
N LEU A 297 9.13 -5.61 -9.56
CA LEU A 297 9.99 -5.55 -8.39
C LEU A 297 10.12 -6.95 -7.76
N TRP A 298 11.19 -7.17 -7.01
CA TRP A 298 11.26 -8.29 -6.09
C TRP A 298 10.93 -7.80 -4.68
N ILE A 299 9.62 -7.76 -4.37
CA ILE A 299 9.12 -7.31 -3.07
C ILE A 299 9.33 -8.41 -2.04
N LYS A 300 8.81 -9.62 -2.29
CA LYS A 300 9.23 -10.80 -1.53
C LYS A 300 10.67 -11.12 -1.88
N ARG A 301 11.42 -11.56 -0.89
CA ARG A 301 12.82 -11.96 -1.09
C ARG A 301 12.87 -13.45 -1.44
N PRO A 302 13.31 -13.82 -2.65
CA PRO A 302 13.44 -15.23 -3.04
C PRO A 302 14.29 -16.03 -2.07
N GLY A 303 13.80 -17.20 -1.66
CA GLY A 303 14.44 -18.05 -0.66
C GLY A 303 13.96 -17.81 0.78
N GLU A 304 13.20 -16.74 1.06
CA GLU A 304 12.61 -16.58 2.39
C GLU A 304 11.28 -17.32 2.52
N SER A 305 11.15 -18.07 3.60
CA SER A 305 9.93 -18.81 3.96
C SER A 305 8.72 -17.88 4.10
N ASP A 306 7.56 -18.35 3.69
CA ASP A 306 6.26 -17.71 3.93
C ASP A 306 5.69 -18.04 5.31
N GLY A 307 6.22 -19.07 5.96
CA GLY A 307 5.79 -19.55 7.26
C GLY A 307 5.96 -21.05 7.41
N THR A 308 5.46 -21.60 8.50
CA THR A 308 5.54 -23.05 8.76
C THR A 308 4.64 -23.90 7.85
N CYS A 309 3.67 -23.27 7.18
CA CYS A 309 2.80 -23.84 6.16
C CYS A 309 2.11 -25.15 6.58
N ASP A 310 1.95 -25.39 7.88
CA ASP A 310 1.47 -26.66 8.46
C ASP A 310 2.25 -27.92 7.99
N LYS A 311 3.48 -27.68 7.47
CA LYS A 311 4.39 -28.73 6.97
C LYS A 311 5.67 -28.82 7.79
N GLY A 312 5.83 -27.95 8.80
CA GLY A 312 7.07 -27.83 9.56
C GLY A 312 8.16 -27.05 8.85
N ASP A 313 7.82 -26.27 7.84
CA ASP A 313 8.75 -25.33 7.22
C ASP A 313 9.25 -24.29 8.22
N PRO A 314 10.40 -23.63 7.99
CA PRO A 314 10.89 -22.57 8.86
C PRO A 314 9.89 -21.41 9.00
N PRO A 315 9.94 -20.65 10.13
CA PRO A 315 9.10 -19.47 10.32
C PRO A 315 9.22 -18.45 9.18
N ALA A 316 8.17 -17.65 8.98
CA ALA A 316 8.12 -16.59 7.97
C ALA A 316 9.37 -15.67 8.05
N GLY A 317 9.97 -15.35 6.90
CA GLY A 317 11.16 -14.50 6.79
C GLY A 317 12.48 -15.23 7.01
N THR A 318 12.48 -16.52 7.38
CA THR A 318 13.70 -17.32 7.47
C THR A 318 14.23 -17.64 6.09
N PHE A 319 15.49 -17.33 5.81
CA PHE A 319 16.12 -17.64 4.52
C PHE A 319 16.50 -19.12 4.44
N VAL A 320 16.10 -19.79 3.37
CA VAL A 320 16.35 -21.20 3.05
C VAL A 320 17.11 -21.29 1.74
N SER A 321 18.40 -21.56 1.78
CA SER A 321 19.26 -21.60 0.59
C SER A 321 18.76 -22.56 -0.48
N GLN A 322 18.28 -23.75 -0.09
CA GLN A 322 17.77 -24.73 -1.06
C GLN A 322 16.52 -24.20 -1.77
N TYR A 323 15.60 -23.55 -1.07
CA TYR A 323 14.41 -22.94 -1.69
C TYR A 323 14.81 -21.82 -2.69
N ALA A 324 15.81 -21.02 -2.35
CA ALA A 324 16.36 -20.01 -3.27
C ALA A 324 16.95 -20.64 -4.54
N ILE A 325 17.74 -21.70 -4.37
CA ILE A 325 18.35 -22.44 -5.49
C ILE A 325 17.27 -23.06 -6.38
N ASP A 326 16.25 -23.69 -5.79
CA ASP A 326 15.16 -24.33 -6.53
C ASP A 326 14.38 -23.31 -7.38
N LEU A 327 14.11 -22.10 -6.83
CA LEU A 327 13.47 -21.01 -7.57
C LEU A 327 14.30 -20.53 -8.75
N ALA A 328 15.63 -20.44 -8.58
CA ALA A 328 16.54 -20.00 -9.64
C ALA A 328 16.69 -21.05 -10.73
N HIS A 329 16.85 -22.33 -10.36
CA HIS A 329 16.93 -23.43 -11.33
C HIS A 329 15.68 -23.55 -12.20
N ALA A 330 14.49 -23.33 -11.64
CA ALA A 330 13.26 -23.40 -12.41
C ALA A 330 13.04 -22.21 -13.36
N ALA A 331 13.84 -21.14 -13.23
CA ALA A 331 13.79 -19.98 -14.10
C ALA A 331 14.59 -20.18 -15.43
N GLY A 332 15.42 -21.23 -15.53
CA GLY A 332 16.20 -21.60 -16.71
C GLY A 332 17.63 -21.14 -16.63
#